data_95f3236453926356b7d55bc24b4396ee
#
_entry.id   95f3236453926356b7d55bc24b4396ee
#
_cell.length_a   1.000
_cell.length_b   1.000
_cell.length_c   1.000
_cell.angle_alpha   90.00
_cell.angle_beta   90.00
_cell.angle_gamma   90.00
#
_symmetry.space_group_name_H-M   'P 1'
#
loop_
_entity.id
_entity.type
_entity.pdbx_description
1 polymer ?
#
loop_
_entity_poly.entity_id
_entity_poly.type
_entity_poly.pdbx_seq_one_letter_code
_entity_poly.pdbx_strand_id
1 'polypeptide(L)'
;MKAQYENKVISSLMLYIDHKLCRRGEAYTNYSSFFYEGSQVYNNIFNYSAPFKQLVMDESIPNANILSGVNVQSGQWHFLTPGTSGLHSINHKEGTTHFTTHITGQERVSGDYAIKDFNIYLTNLSEQEILFETKFHTRPKVHESTSGLAPDTETYPAIFVKSNGSRNEPFSFGGSDKTIIDARMIVLADSAFLLDASCSILRDCVKEIVPTISENLPFNAFGAYTGQAYNYTGIATGTGVFIDKASVSKNVGAGYNNLNPDVHAAFIDFELVETRKPRQFTVGSQ
;
A
#
# COMPACT_ATOMS: atom_id res chain seq x y z
N MET A 1 3.52 -15.01 -15.88
CA MET A 1 3.10 -13.99 -16.88
C MET A 1 3.42 -12.63 -16.28
N LYS A 2 4.03 -11.73 -17.03
CA LYS A 2 4.30 -10.36 -16.58
C LYS A 2 3.00 -9.55 -16.48
N ALA A 3 3.00 -8.52 -15.64
CA ALA A 3 1.87 -7.61 -15.46
C ALA A 3 1.45 -6.98 -16.79
N GLN A 4 0.16 -7.01 -17.06
CA GLN A 4 -0.46 -6.38 -18.22
C GLN A 4 -1.06 -5.03 -17.84
N TYR A 5 -1.63 -4.34 -18.81
CA TYR A 5 -2.12 -2.97 -18.65
C TYR A 5 -3.08 -2.81 -17.45
N GLU A 6 -4.09 -3.66 -17.33
CA GLU A 6 -5.06 -3.59 -16.22
C GLU A 6 -4.38 -3.75 -14.84
N ASN A 7 -3.48 -4.74 -14.73
CA ASN A 7 -2.73 -4.93 -13.47
C ASN A 7 -1.92 -3.69 -13.09
N LYS A 8 -1.26 -3.07 -14.09
CA LYS A 8 -0.48 -1.84 -13.88
C LYS A 8 -1.37 -0.68 -13.43
N VAL A 9 -2.54 -0.52 -14.02
CA VAL A 9 -3.49 0.53 -13.64
C VAL A 9 -3.98 0.35 -12.21
N ILE A 10 -4.38 -0.87 -11.83
CA ILE A 10 -4.88 -1.14 -10.47
C ILE A 10 -3.76 -0.96 -9.43
N SER A 11 -2.55 -1.43 -9.73
CA SER A 11 -1.40 -1.21 -8.86
C SER A 11 -1.05 0.28 -8.73
N SER A 12 -1.12 1.02 -9.83
CA SER A 12 -0.89 2.48 -9.83
C SER A 12 -1.97 3.23 -9.05
N LEU A 13 -3.23 2.79 -9.16
CA LEU A 13 -4.33 3.33 -8.37
C LEU A 13 -4.09 3.12 -6.86
N MET A 14 -3.60 1.95 -6.45
CA MET A 14 -3.25 1.71 -5.05
C MET A 14 -2.20 2.72 -4.54
N LEU A 15 -1.11 2.94 -5.30
CA LEU A 15 -0.08 3.91 -4.90
C LEU A 15 -0.59 5.35 -4.90
N TYR A 16 -1.44 5.69 -5.88
CA TYR A 16 -2.08 7.00 -5.94
C TYR A 16 -2.89 7.28 -4.68
N ILE A 17 -3.67 6.30 -4.23
CA ILE A 17 -4.49 6.41 -3.02
C ILE A 17 -3.64 6.48 -1.78
N ASP A 18 -2.62 5.64 -1.68
CA ASP A 18 -1.64 5.67 -0.59
C ASP A 18 -1.03 7.09 -0.44
N HIS A 19 -0.56 7.64 -1.56
CA HIS A 19 -0.04 9.01 -1.60
C HIS A 19 -1.07 10.06 -1.19
N LYS A 20 -2.31 9.95 -1.70
CA LYS A 20 -3.37 10.92 -1.40
C LYS A 20 -3.77 10.92 0.07
N LEU A 21 -3.93 9.75 0.66
CA LEU A 21 -4.27 9.63 2.09
C LEU A 21 -3.14 10.17 2.98
N CYS A 22 -1.89 9.82 2.69
CA CYS A 22 -0.75 10.34 3.44
C CYS A 22 -0.61 11.86 3.28
N ARG A 23 -0.71 12.38 2.05
CA ARG A 23 -0.46 13.79 1.78
C ARG A 23 -1.61 14.72 2.13
N ARG A 24 -2.85 14.38 1.72
CA ARG A 24 -4.04 15.21 1.94
C ARG A 24 -4.70 14.94 3.28
N GLY A 25 -4.68 13.69 3.72
CA GLY A 25 -5.26 13.26 4.98
C GLY A 25 -4.31 13.38 6.16
N GLU A 26 -3.02 13.65 5.92
CA GLU A 26 -1.96 13.59 6.93
C GLU A 26 -2.04 12.31 7.78
N ALA A 27 -2.45 11.20 7.10
CA ALA A 27 -2.80 9.95 7.75
C ALA A 27 -1.56 9.13 8.10
N TYR A 28 -0.67 9.70 8.88
CA TYR A 28 0.54 9.04 9.40
C TYR A 28 1.01 9.68 10.71
N THR A 29 1.77 8.91 11.47
CA THR A 29 2.39 9.36 12.72
C THR A 29 3.87 8.99 12.74
N ASN A 30 4.73 9.95 13.09
CA ASN A 30 6.18 9.72 13.23
C ASN A 30 6.50 9.06 14.56
N TYR A 31 7.38 8.07 14.51
CA TYR A 31 7.87 7.32 15.66
C TYR A 31 9.39 7.14 15.62
N SER A 32 9.96 6.95 16.80
CA SER A 32 11.32 6.46 17.00
C SER A 32 11.25 5.27 17.94
N SER A 33 11.74 4.11 17.51
CA SER A 33 11.69 2.92 18.35
C SER A 33 12.79 1.91 18.03
N PHE A 34 12.88 0.90 18.89
CA PHE A 34 13.72 -0.27 18.67
C PHE A 34 13.08 -1.26 17.73
N PHE A 35 13.92 -1.99 17.01
CA PHE A 35 13.58 -3.17 16.25
C PHE A 35 13.94 -4.41 17.06
N TYR A 36 13.08 -5.39 17.03
CA TYR A 36 13.21 -6.61 17.83
C TYR A 36 13.49 -7.79 16.93
N GLU A 37 14.39 -8.66 17.38
CA GLU A 37 14.77 -9.85 16.63
C GLU A 37 13.56 -10.76 16.39
N GLY A 38 13.34 -11.13 15.14
CA GLY A 38 12.34 -12.11 14.73
C GLY A 38 12.90 -13.53 14.80
N SER A 39 12.01 -14.49 15.00
CA SER A 39 12.38 -15.92 15.11
C SER A 39 12.78 -16.57 13.78
N GLN A 40 12.59 -15.88 12.65
CA GLN A 40 12.82 -16.44 11.33
C GLN A 40 14.17 -16.00 10.78
N VAL A 41 15.03 -16.98 10.51
CA VAL A 41 16.27 -16.83 9.75
C VAL A 41 16.09 -17.56 8.43
N TYR A 42 16.27 -16.85 7.31
CA TYR A 42 16.21 -17.43 5.97
C TYR A 42 17.53 -17.16 5.25
N ASN A 43 18.21 -18.19 4.77
CA ASN A 43 19.49 -18.08 4.06
C ASN A 43 20.53 -17.21 4.78
N ASN A 44 20.69 -17.36 6.10
CA ASN A 44 21.56 -16.53 6.95
C ASN A 44 21.19 -15.05 6.97
N ILE A 45 19.95 -14.70 6.66
CA ILE A 45 19.40 -13.36 6.83
C ILE A 45 18.61 -13.33 8.14
N PHE A 46 19.02 -12.43 9.02
CA PHE A 46 18.41 -12.18 10.32
C PHE A 46 17.39 -11.05 10.20
N ASN A 47 16.21 -11.26 10.73
CA ASN A 47 15.10 -10.34 10.64
C ASN A 47 14.90 -9.59 11.97
N TYR A 48 14.82 -8.26 11.89
CA TYR A 48 14.47 -7.39 13.02
C TYR A 48 13.23 -6.59 12.66
N SER A 49 12.21 -6.67 13.50
CA SER A 49 10.89 -6.08 13.24
C SER A 49 10.64 -4.86 14.10
N ALA A 50 10.13 -3.80 13.48
CA ALA A 50 9.50 -2.70 14.21
C ALA A 50 8.25 -3.22 14.93
N PRO A 51 7.77 -2.52 15.98
CA PRO A 51 6.49 -2.83 16.61
C PRO A 51 5.29 -2.67 15.66
N PHE A 52 5.51 -2.09 14.50
CA PHE A 52 4.47 -1.70 13.57
C PHE A 52 4.78 -2.16 12.15
N LYS A 53 3.73 -2.45 11.39
CA LYS A 53 3.75 -2.68 9.95
C LYS A 53 3.25 -1.45 9.19
N GLN A 54 3.28 -1.49 7.86
CA GLN A 54 2.77 -0.43 6.99
C GLN A 54 3.44 0.92 7.28
N LEU A 55 4.77 0.93 7.29
CA LEU A 55 5.52 2.18 7.38
C LEU A 55 5.26 3.03 6.13
N VAL A 56 5.37 4.34 6.27
CA VAL A 56 5.32 5.23 5.11
C VAL A 56 6.53 4.96 4.24
N MET A 57 6.29 4.75 2.95
CA MET A 57 7.29 4.38 1.96
C MET A 57 7.53 5.46 0.91
N ASP A 58 6.60 6.38 0.80
CA ASP A 58 6.66 7.46 -0.18
C ASP A 58 7.49 8.63 0.37
N GLU A 59 8.70 8.77 -0.16
CA GLU A 59 9.64 9.84 0.21
C GLU A 59 9.15 11.24 -0.17
N SER A 60 8.10 11.35 -0.98
CA SER A 60 7.53 12.64 -1.36
C SER A 60 6.50 13.19 -0.36
N ILE A 61 6.20 12.45 0.71
CA ILE A 61 5.30 12.91 1.77
C ILE A 61 6.03 13.89 2.67
N PRO A 62 5.57 15.16 2.75
CA PRO A 62 6.22 16.17 3.58
C PRO A 62 6.16 15.76 5.06
N ASN A 63 7.25 15.99 5.79
CA ASN A 63 7.37 15.78 7.23
C ASN A 63 7.23 14.33 7.73
N ALA A 64 7.09 13.35 6.84
CA ALA A 64 7.11 11.94 7.21
C ALA A 64 8.56 11.45 7.36
N ASN A 65 8.87 10.79 8.45
CA ASN A 65 10.16 10.13 8.64
C ASN A 65 10.18 8.83 7.82
N ILE A 66 10.90 8.83 6.71
CA ILE A 66 11.06 7.64 5.89
C ILE A 66 12.29 6.86 6.35
N LEU A 67 12.09 5.59 6.67
CA LEU A 67 13.17 4.73 7.16
C LEU A 67 14.19 4.45 6.05
N SER A 68 15.23 5.27 5.96
CA SER A 68 16.32 5.11 4.98
C SER A 68 17.46 4.22 5.48
N GLY A 69 17.51 3.97 6.78
CA GLY A 69 18.52 3.18 7.47
C GLY A 69 18.18 3.01 8.94
N VAL A 70 19.03 2.30 9.65
CA VAL A 70 18.86 2.05 11.09
C VAL A 70 20.13 2.34 11.86
N ASN A 71 19.96 2.69 13.10
CA ASN A 71 21.06 2.84 14.06
C ASN A 71 21.28 1.50 14.78
N VAL A 72 22.51 1.02 14.74
CA VAL A 72 22.93 -0.19 15.48
C VAL A 72 23.89 0.22 16.58
N GLN A 73 23.60 -0.19 17.79
CA GLN A 73 24.46 0.01 18.94
C GLN A 73 25.42 -1.17 19.09
N SER A 74 26.73 -0.92 18.86
CA SER A 74 27.82 -1.83 19.11
C SER A 74 28.89 -1.08 19.89
N GLY A 75 28.63 -0.90 21.19
CA GLY A 75 29.38 0.06 22.02
C GLY A 75 28.96 1.51 21.75
N GLN A 76 29.11 1.98 20.52
CA GLN A 76 28.60 3.26 20.03
C GLN A 76 27.48 3.05 18.99
N TRP A 77 26.68 4.09 18.75
CA TRP A 77 25.66 4.06 17.72
C TRP A 77 26.25 4.31 16.33
N HIS A 78 25.95 3.40 15.40
CA HIS A 78 26.35 3.49 14.00
C HIS A 78 25.12 3.48 13.11
N PHE A 79 25.00 4.47 12.23
CA PHE A 79 23.91 4.48 11.24
C PHE A 79 24.28 3.63 10.02
N LEU A 80 23.43 2.66 9.70
CA LEU A 80 23.60 1.74 8.59
C LEU A 80 22.50 1.97 7.55
N THR A 81 22.90 1.97 6.27
CA THR A 81 21.96 2.01 5.14
C THR A 81 21.96 0.68 4.40
N PRO A 82 20.88 0.33 3.68
CA PRO A 82 20.81 -0.90 2.90
C PRO A 82 22.01 -1.07 1.95
N GLY A 83 22.59 -2.27 1.94
CA GLY A 83 23.80 -2.59 1.17
C GLY A 83 25.11 -2.23 1.84
N THR A 84 25.09 -1.65 3.05
CA THR A 84 26.29 -1.33 3.83
C THR A 84 26.35 -2.09 5.15
N SER A 85 27.57 -2.47 5.56
CA SER A 85 27.89 -2.96 6.93
C SER A 85 26.92 -4.00 7.51
N GLY A 86 26.47 -4.95 6.68
CA GLY A 86 25.61 -6.05 7.14
C GLY A 86 24.11 -5.79 7.05
N LEU A 87 23.63 -4.56 6.88
CA LEU A 87 22.22 -4.30 6.58
C LEU A 87 21.93 -4.62 5.11
N HIS A 88 21.16 -5.67 4.85
CA HIS A 88 20.82 -6.14 3.52
C HIS A 88 19.70 -5.31 2.88
N SER A 89 18.57 -5.17 3.58
CA SER A 89 17.38 -4.50 3.06
C SER A 89 16.43 -4.05 4.15
N ILE A 90 15.53 -3.15 3.80
CA ILE A 90 14.41 -2.70 4.61
C ILE A 90 13.12 -3.03 3.87
N ASN A 91 12.16 -3.64 4.55
CA ASN A 91 10.82 -3.88 4.06
C ASN A 91 9.84 -3.01 4.87
N HIS A 92 9.46 -1.89 4.29
CA HIS A 92 8.56 -0.93 4.95
C HIS A 92 7.14 -1.47 5.12
N LYS A 93 6.68 -2.32 4.19
CA LYS A 93 5.36 -2.93 4.26
C LYS A 93 5.21 -3.79 5.51
N GLU A 94 6.22 -4.58 5.81
CA GLU A 94 6.25 -5.47 6.98
C GLU A 94 6.88 -4.82 8.21
N GLY A 95 7.47 -3.63 8.06
CA GLY A 95 8.19 -2.96 9.13
C GLY A 95 9.43 -3.72 9.58
N THR A 96 10.15 -4.36 8.63
CA THR A 96 11.28 -5.24 8.97
C THR A 96 12.58 -4.79 8.33
N THR A 97 13.67 -5.04 9.03
CA THR A 97 15.03 -4.82 8.55
C THR A 97 15.77 -6.15 8.52
N HIS A 98 16.51 -6.39 7.46
CA HIS A 98 17.18 -7.66 7.21
C HIS A 98 18.68 -7.50 7.26
N PHE A 99 19.34 -8.29 8.08
CA PHE A 99 20.79 -8.26 8.25
C PHE A 99 21.43 -9.56 7.74
N THR A 100 22.61 -9.44 7.14
CA THR A 100 23.44 -10.61 6.76
C THR A 100 24.28 -11.12 7.91
N THR A 101 24.40 -10.36 8.99
CA THR A 101 25.14 -10.72 10.20
C THR A 101 24.21 -10.61 11.40
N HIS A 102 24.23 -11.61 12.26
CA HIS A 102 23.47 -11.57 13.50
C HIS A 102 24.00 -10.47 14.43
N ILE A 103 23.10 -9.63 14.90
CA ILE A 103 23.41 -8.60 15.87
C ILE A 103 23.32 -9.26 17.27
N THR A 104 24.47 -9.50 17.89
CA THR A 104 24.58 -10.32 19.10
C THR A 104 24.72 -9.51 20.38
N GLY A 105 24.32 -10.12 21.50
CA GLY A 105 24.60 -9.59 22.84
C GLY A 105 23.64 -8.46 23.24
N GLN A 106 24.19 -7.35 23.74
CA GLN A 106 23.45 -6.18 24.19
C GLN A 106 23.24 -5.15 23.07
N GLU A 107 23.58 -5.52 21.85
CA GLU A 107 23.40 -4.67 20.69
C GLU A 107 21.91 -4.42 20.40
N ARG A 108 21.59 -3.20 20.00
CA ARG A 108 20.21 -2.78 19.75
C ARG A 108 20.13 -2.16 18.37
N VAL A 109 19.01 -2.38 17.72
CA VAL A 109 18.66 -1.76 16.44
C VAL A 109 17.56 -0.77 16.71
N SER A 110 17.69 0.47 16.22
CA SER A 110 16.67 1.50 16.34
C SER A 110 16.57 2.31 15.06
N GLY A 111 15.43 2.95 14.85
CA GLY A 111 15.21 3.81 13.69
C GLY A 111 14.06 4.78 13.89
N ASP A 112 14.10 5.84 13.07
CA ASP A 112 13.04 6.81 12.97
C ASP A 112 12.21 6.53 11.73
N TYR A 113 10.90 6.41 11.88
CA TYR A 113 10.00 6.06 10.79
C TYR A 113 8.61 6.64 11.01
N ALA A 114 7.87 6.80 9.94
CA ALA A 114 6.46 7.15 10.00
C ALA A 114 5.60 5.90 9.77
N ILE A 115 4.52 5.79 10.50
CA ILE A 115 3.54 4.71 10.39
C ILE A 115 2.28 5.28 9.77
N LYS A 116 1.72 4.61 8.77
CA LYS A 116 0.42 4.98 8.23
C LYS A 116 -0.68 4.74 9.26
N ASP A 117 -1.61 5.66 9.33
CA ASP A 117 -2.80 5.51 10.16
C ASP A 117 -3.89 4.66 9.46
N PHE A 118 -3.54 4.02 8.34
CA PHE A 118 -4.38 3.11 7.57
C PHE A 118 -3.54 2.00 6.96
N ASN A 119 -4.20 0.92 6.52
CA ASN A 119 -3.58 -0.12 5.72
C ASN A 119 -4.20 -0.16 4.33
N ILE A 120 -3.41 -0.45 3.31
CA ILE A 120 -3.89 -0.58 1.94
C ILE A 120 -3.35 -1.85 1.30
N TYR A 121 -4.24 -2.60 0.63
CA TYR A 121 -3.93 -3.91 0.05
C TYR A 121 -4.49 -4.03 -1.36
N LEU A 122 -3.70 -4.62 -2.25
CA LEU A 122 -4.23 -5.23 -3.48
C LEU A 122 -4.76 -6.60 -3.14
N THR A 123 -5.97 -6.92 -3.58
CA THR A 123 -6.61 -8.20 -3.26
C THR A 123 -7.36 -8.79 -4.44
N ASN A 124 -7.41 -10.12 -4.47
CA ASN A 124 -8.28 -10.90 -5.36
C ASN A 124 -9.46 -11.53 -4.60
N LEU A 125 -9.55 -11.29 -3.29
CA LEU A 125 -10.60 -11.83 -2.46
C LEU A 125 -11.97 -11.28 -2.88
N SER A 126 -13.01 -12.06 -2.69
CA SER A 126 -14.39 -11.63 -2.84
C SER A 126 -14.77 -10.65 -1.72
N GLU A 127 -15.82 -9.89 -1.93
CA GLU A 127 -16.35 -8.98 -0.90
C GLU A 127 -16.77 -9.75 0.35
N GLN A 128 -17.32 -10.93 0.16
CA GLN A 128 -17.73 -11.80 1.25
C GLN A 128 -16.53 -12.25 2.09
N GLU A 129 -15.45 -12.68 1.45
CA GLU A 129 -14.23 -13.08 2.14
C GLU A 129 -13.65 -11.91 2.94
N ILE A 130 -13.60 -10.71 2.36
CA ILE A 130 -13.08 -9.52 3.04
C ILE A 130 -13.94 -9.13 4.22
N LEU A 131 -15.27 -9.16 4.08
CA LEU A 131 -16.19 -8.70 5.12
C LEU A 131 -16.39 -9.71 6.25
N PHE A 132 -16.30 -11.02 5.97
CA PHE A 132 -16.69 -12.06 6.93
C PHE A 132 -15.58 -13.01 7.35
N GLU A 133 -14.60 -13.25 6.47
CA GLU A 133 -13.57 -14.26 6.72
C GLU A 133 -12.25 -13.65 7.17
N THR A 134 -12.00 -12.38 6.88
CA THR A 134 -10.78 -11.70 7.28
C THR A 134 -10.82 -11.37 8.76
N LYS A 135 -9.83 -11.84 9.50
CA LYS A 135 -9.68 -11.54 10.93
C LYS A 135 -9.09 -10.16 11.10
N PHE A 136 -9.94 -9.17 11.27
CA PHE A 136 -9.49 -7.81 11.55
C PHE A 136 -9.33 -7.62 13.05
N HIS A 137 -8.15 -7.17 13.46
CA HIS A 137 -7.89 -6.73 14.81
C HIS A 137 -7.57 -5.25 14.79
N THR A 138 -8.27 -4.50 15.61
CA THR A 138 -7.97 -3.07 15.81
C THR A 138 -6.55 -2.91 16.34
N ARG A 139 -5.83 -1.98 15.75
CA ARG A 139 -4.47 -1.65 16.18
C ARG A 139 -4.53 -0.73 17.39
N PRO A 140 -3.94 -1.08 18.51
CA PRO A 140 -3.68 -0.10 19.55
C PRO A 140 -2.69 0.94 19.02
N LYS A 141 -3.00 2.22 19.19
CA LYS A 141 -2.13 3.33 18.76
C LYS A 141 -0.79 3.37 19.50
N VAL A 142 -0.74 2.80 20.69
CA VAL A 142 0.47 2.73 21.53
C VAL A 142 0.67 1.29 21.94
N HIS A 143 1.83 0.74 21.63
CA HIS A 143 2.21 -0.59 22.04
C HIS A 143 2.97 -0.56 23.36
N GLU A 144 2.35 -1.06 24.39
CA GLU A 144 3.05 -1.41 25.63
C GLU A 144 3.67 -2.81 25.57
N SER A 145 3.31 -3.61 24.57
CA SER A 145 3.79 -4.99 24.43
C SER A 145 3.95 -5.37 22.96
N THR A 146 5.14 -5.78 22.59
CA THR A 146 5.51 -6.24 21.24
C THR A 146 5.08 -7.68 20.92
N SER A 147 4.54 -8.40 21.89
CA SER A 147 4.29 -9.84 21.77
C SER A 147 2.94 -10.22 21.14
N GLY A 148 2.14 -9.26 20.70
CA GLY A 148 0.75 -9.50 20.36
C GLY A 148 0.32 -9.35 18.90
N LEU A 149 1.20 -8.90 17.99
CA LEU A 149 0.82 -8.75 16.58
C LEU A 149 1.13 -10.06 15.84
N ALA A 150 0.09 -10.84 15.58
CA ALA A 150 0.19 -11.95 14.64
C ALA A 150 0.47 -11.41 13.22
N PRO A 151 1.19 -12.16 12.36
CA PRO A 151 1.54 -11.74 11.00
C PRO A 151 0.33 -11.40 10.12
N ASP A 152 -0.83 -11.95 10.44
CA ASP A 152 -2.12 -11.83 9.75
C ASP A 152 -3.06 -10.78 10.38
N THR A 153 -2.56 -10.00 11.34
CA THR A 153 -3.38 -8.96 12.01
C THR A 153 -3.48 -7.73 11.13
N GLU A 154 -4.69 -7.36 10.76
CA GLU A 154 -4.97 -6.14 10.03
C GLU A 154 -5.32 -4.99 10.99
N THR A 155 -5.04 -3.76 10.57
CA THR A 155 -5.34 -2.55 11.33
C THR A 155 -6.33 -1.67 10.59
N TYR A 156 -7.26 -1.08 11.32
CA TYR A 156 -8.21 -0.13 10.77
C TYR A 156 -7.65 1.30 10.73
N PRO A 157 -8.03 2.11 9.74
CA PRO A 157 -8.80 1.75 8.55
C PRO A 157 -8.02 0.79 7.64
N ALA A 158 -8.71 -0.21 7.09
CA ALA A 158 -8.17 -1.13 6.09
C ALA A 158 -8.85 -0.90 4.75
N ILE A 159 -8.06 -0.70 3.70
CA ILE A 159 -8.53 -0.39 2.34
C ILE A 159 -8.09 -1.52 1.41
N PHE A 160 -9.05 -2.20 0.81
CA PHE A 160 -8.81 -3.27 -0.14
C PHE A 160 -9.15 -2.81 -1.54
N VAL A 161 -8.16 -2.85 -2.44
CA VAL A 161 -8.29 -2.43 -3.83
C VAL A 161 -8.33 -3.64 -4.72
N LYS A 162 -9.35 -3.72 -5.58
CA LYS A 162 -9.49 -4.82 -6.54
C LYS A 162 -10.02 -4.33 -7.89
N SER A 163 -9.69 -5.07 -8.97
CA SER A 163 -10.34 -4.90 -10.26
C SER A 163 -11.70 -5.59 -10.25
N ASN A 164 -12.70 -4.91 -10.77
CA ASN A 164 -14.04 -5.48 -11.03
C ASN A 164 -14.24 -5.87 -12.50
N GLY A 165 -13.25 -5.56 -13.35
CA GLY A 165 -13.28 -5.85 -14.77
C GLY A 165 -12.88 -4.66 -15.63
N SER A 166 -12.82 -4.90 -16.92
CA SER A 166 -12.49 -3.89 -17.90
C SER A 166 -13.21 -4.12 -19.21
N ARG A 167 -13.42 -3.04 -19.98
CA ARG A 167 -14.01 -3.10 -21.31
C ARG A 167 -13.37 -2.07 -22.22
N ASN A 168 -13.40 -2.36 -23.52
CA ASN A 168 -12.99 -1.42 -24.56
C ASN A 168 -14.20 -1.00 -25.37
N GLU A 169 -14.34 0.30 -25.57
CA GLU A 169 -15.38 0.90 -26.43
C GLU A 169 -14.70 1.62 -27.59
N PRO A 170 -15.21 1.51 -28.84
CA PRO A 170 -14.67 2.26 -29.96
C PRO A 170 -14.75 3.77 -29.68
N PHE A 171 -13.63 4.48 -29.87
CA PHE A 171 -13.58 5.92 -29.62
C PHE A 171 -13.46 6.74 -30.90
N SER A 172 -12.69 6.25 -31.88
CA SER A 172 -12.48 6.99 -33.13
C SER A 172 -12.20 6.08 -34.32
N PHE A 173 -12.39 6.60 -35.54
CA PHE A 173 -12.08 5.92 -36.79
C PHE A 173 -10.58 5.56 -36.94
N GLY A 174 -9.71 6.17 -36.18
CA GLY A 174 -8.27 5.90 -36.20
C GLY A 174 -7.84 4.64 -35.43
N GLY A 175 -8.78 3.78 -35.01
CA GLY A 175 -8.49 2.54 -34.29
C GLY A 175 -8.11 2.77 -32.81
N SER A 176 -8.46 3.92 -32.25
CA SER A 176 -8.34 4.17 -30.83
C SER A 176 -9.59 3.67 -30.12
N ASP A 177 -9.37 3.02 -28.99
CA ASP A 177 -10.42 2.55 -28.08
C ASP A 177 -10.41 3.38 -26.81
N LYS A 178 -11.59 3.61 -26.25
CA LYS A 178 -11.77 4.04 -24.87
C LYS A 178 -11.69 2.80 -24.00
N THR A 179 -10.61 2.62 -23.28
CA THR A 179 -10.49 1.54 -22.29
C THR A 179 -11.05 2.03 -20.97
N ILE A 180 -11.99 1.29 -20.43
CA ILE A 180 -12.65 1.57 -19.16
C ILE A 180 -12.30 0.43 -18.21
N ILE A 181 -11.78 0.76 -17.04
CA ILE A 181 -11.44 -0.18 -15.98
C ILE A 181 -12.29 0.16 -14.76
N ASP A 182 -13.07 -0.80 -14.32
CA ASP A 182 -13.89 -0.68 -13.12
C ASP A 182 -13.07 -1.22 -11.93
N ALA A 183 -12.76 -0.35 -10.99
CA ALA A 183 -12.05 -0.70 -9.76
C ALA A 183 -12.95 -0.49 -8.56
N ARG A 184 -12.94 -1.44 -7.62
CA ARG A 184 -13.66 -1.35 -6.35
C ARG A 184 -12.70 -1.28 -5.20
N MET A 185 -13.00 -0.39 -4.26
CA MET A 185 -12.35 -0.36 -2.96
C MET A 185 -13.35 -0.69 -1.88
N ILE A 186 -12.88 -1.47 -0.92
CA ILE A 186 -13.62 -1.80 0.30
C ILE A 186 -12.86 -1.13 1.43
N VAL A 187 -13.51 -0.21 2.11
CA VAL A 187 -12.94 0.52 3.24
C VAL A 187 -13.60 0.00 4.50
N LEU A 188 -12.80 -0.51 5.42
CA LEU A 188 -13.22 -0.94 6.76
C LEU A 188 -12.61 -0.03 7.80
N ALA A 189 -13.39 0.44 8.75
CA ALA A 189 -12.93 1.32 9.82
C ALA A 189 -13.59 0.96 11.15
N ASP A 190 -12.91 1.29 12.24
CA ASP A 190 -13.41 1.13 13.61
C ASP A 190 -14.31 2.29 14.06
N SER A 191 -14.37 3.36 13.27
CA SER A 191 -15.24 4.49 13.54
C SER A 191 -15.85 5.08 12.27
N ALA A 192 -17.07 5.59 12.39
CA ALA A 192 -17.75 6.28 11.30
C ALA A 192 -16.98 7.53 10.85
N PHE A 193 -16.29 8.20 11.77
CA PHE A 193 -15.48 9.38 11.47
C PHE A 193 -14.31 9.05 10.53
N LEU A 194 -13.54 8.02 10.83
CA LEU A 194 -12.41 7.59 9.98
C LEU A 194 -12.89 7.05 8.62
N LEU A 195 -14.02 6.33 8.62
CA LEU A 195 -14.64 5.89 7.37
C LEU A 195 -15.02 7.09 6.50
N ASP A 196 -15.69 8.08 7.08
CA ASP A 196 -16.15 9.27 6.36
C ASP A 196 -14.99 10.13 5.87
N ALA A 197 -13.93 10.29 6.66
CA ALA A 197 -12.73 11.01 6.26
C ALA A 197 -12.05 10.34 5.06
N SER A 198 -11.82 9.04 5.13
CA SER A 198 -11.24 8.27 4.02
C SER A 198 -12.10 8.34 2.76
N CYS A 199 -13.41 8.10 2.89
CA CYS A 199 -14.34 8.15 1.75
C CYS A 199 -14.40 9.54 1.12
N SER A 200 -14.31 10.61 1.89
CA SER A 200 -14.35 11.98 1.38
C SER A 200 -13.12 12.31 0.54
N ILE A 201 -11.92 11.96 1.04
CA ILE A 201 -10.67 12.16 0.28
C ILE A 201 -10.71 11.39 -1.04
N LEU A 202 -11.17 10.13 -1.01
CA LEU A 202 -11.19 9.27 -2.19
C LEU A 202 -12.27 9.70 -3.21
N ARG A 203 -13.43 10.12 -2.76
CA ARG A 203 -14.48 10.66 -3.64
C ARG A 203 -14.02 11.93 -4.35
N ASP A 204 -13.30 12.79 -3.66
CA ASP A 204 -12.83 14.07 -4.20
C ASP A 204 -11.71 13.90 -5.24
N CYS A 205 -11.23 12.67 -5.48
CA CYS A 205 -10.29 12.36 -6.56
C CYS A 205 -10.93 12.29 -7.97
N VAL A 206 -12.24 12.47 -8.08
CA VAL A 206 -12.94 12.52 -9.39
C VAL A 206 -12.35 13.62 -10.27
N LYS A 207 -12.14 13.29 -11.56
CA LYS A 207 -11.53 14.15 -12.58
C LYS A 207 -10.02 14.36 -12.40
N GLU A 208 -9.37 13.62 -11.53
CA GLU A 208 -7.91 13.57 -11.45
C GLU A 208 -7.33 12.45 -12.34
N ILE A 209 -6.04 12.55 -12.63
CA ILE A 209 -5.30 11.55 -13.38
C ILE A 209 -4.52 10.68 -12.41
N VAL A 210 -4.66 9.37 -12.55
CA VAL A 210 -3.83 8.38 -11.89
C VAL A 210 -2.66 8.05 -12.82
N PRO A 211 -1.43 8.49 -12.52
CA PRO A 211 -0.28 8.17 -13.37
C PRO A 211 -0.03 6.66 -13.42
N THR A 212 0.13 6.10 -14.60
CA THR A 212 0.43 4.68 -14.76
C THR A 212 1.92 4.45 -14.54
N ILE A 213 2.25 3.71 -13.48
CA ILE A 213 3.61 3.43 -13.08
C ILE A 213 4.11 2.18 -13.81
N SER A 214 5.29 2.26 -14.41
CA SER A 214 5.93 1.15 -15.11
C SER A 214 6.49 0.11 -14.13
N GLU A 215 7.09 -0.98 -14.67
CA GLU A 215 7.62 -2.15 -13.93
C GLU A 215 8.85 -1.86 -13.05
N ASN A 216 9.06 -0.61 -12.66
CA ASN A 216 10.13 -0.22 -11.75
C ASN A 216 9.61 -0.15 -10.32
N LEU A 217 10.53 0.00 -9.37
CA LEU A 217 10.17 0.25 -7.98
C LEU A 217 8.97 1.21 -7.89
N PRO A 218 7.98 0.93 -7.04
CA PRO A 218 7.97 -0.09 -5.97
C PRO A 218 7.37 -1.45 -6.37
N PHE A 219 7.12 -1.70 -7.66
CA PHE A 219 6.58 -2.97 -8.14
C PHE A 219 7.65 -3.86 -8.75
N ASN A 220 7.43 -5.17 -8.68
CA ASN A 220 8.18 -6.14 -9.46
C ASN A 220 7.53 -6.36 -10.85
N ALA A 221 8.18 -7.17 -11.70
CA ALA A 221 7.69 -7.46 -13.04
C ALA A 221 6.30 -8.14 -13.11
N PHE A 222 5.80 -8.64 -11.99
CA PHE A 222 4.48 -9.26 -11.86
C PHE A 222 3.43 -8.31 -11.34
N GLY A 223 3.79 -7.04 -11.08
CA GLY A 223 2.91 -6.02 -10.54
C GLY A 223 2.68 -6.11 -9.03
N ALA A 224 3.44 -6.96 -8.34
CA ALA A 224 3.37 -7.07 -6.89
C ALA A 224 4.22 -5.99 -6.21
N TYR A 225 3.71 -5.46 -5.13
CA TYR A 225 4.34 -4.42 -4.32
C TYR A 225 5.50 -4.99 -3.50
N THR A 226 6.68 -4.39 -3.60
CA THR A 226 7.92 -4.92 -3.02
C THR A 226 8.18 -4.47 -1.59
N GLY A 227 7.49 -3.44 -1.11
CA GLY A 227 7.71 -2.87 0.22
C GLY A 227 8.95 -1.99 0.34
N GLN A 228 9.58 -1.62 -0.77
CA GLN A 228 10.72 -0.69 -0.79
C GLN A 228 10.25 0.77 -0.82
N ALA A 229 11.05 1.67 -0.26
CA ALA A 229 10.80 3.10 -0.35
C ALA A 229 10.85 3.60 -1.80
N TYR A 230 10.06 4.59 -2.11
CA TYR A 230 9.96 5.19 -3.44
C TYR A 230 9.56 6.67 -3.33
N ASN A 231 9.87 7.44 -4.36
CA ASN A 231 9.41 8.81 -4.47
C ASN A 231 8.24 8.89 -5.46
N TYR A 232 7.00 8.99 -4.94
CA TYR A 232 5.80 8.99 -5.79
C TYR A 232 5.83 10.11 -6.83
N THR A 233 6.18 11.33 -6.43
CA THR A 233 6.21 12.46 -7.37
C THR A 233 7.27 12.31 -8.45
N GLY A 234 8.34 11.59 -8.16
CA GLY A 234 9.40 11.28 -9.13
C GLY A 234 9.02 10.20 -10.14
N ILE A 235 8.24 9.19 -9.71
CA ILE A 235 7.80 8.08 -10.58
C ILE A 235 6.46 8.36 -11.28
N ALA A 236 5.65 9.27 -10.77
CA ALA A 236 4.33 9.64 -11.29
C ALA A 236 4.43 10.69 -12.42
N THR A 237 5.36 10.51 -13.36
CA THR A 237 5.65 11.48 -14.44
C THR A 237 5.02 11.10 -15.78
N GLY A 238 4.42 9.92 -15.88
CA GLY A 238 3.86 9.38 -17.11
C GLY A 238 2.44 9.85 -17.44
N THR A 239 1.97 9.41 -18.59
CA THR A 239 0.56 9.42 -18.91
C THR A 239 -0.20 8.49 -17.96
N GLY A 240 -1.45 8.79 -17.69
CA GLY A 240 -2.23 8.01 -16.72
C GLY A 240 -3.66 7.83 -17.16
N VAL A 241 -4.39 7.13 -16.33
CA VAL A 241 -5.82 6.94 -16.50
C VAL A 241 -6.59 8.04 -15.78
N PHE A 242 -7.68 8.47 -16.36
CA PHE A 242 -8.54 9.50 -15.82
C PHE A 242 -9.63 8.88 -14.94
N ILE A 243 -9.82 9.39 -13.74
CA ILE A 243 -10.92 8.99 -12.87
C ILE A 243 -12.19 9.69 -13.36
N ASP A 244 -13.01 8.99 -14.13
CA ASP A 244 -14.25 9.57 -14.66
C ASP A 244 -15.33 9.65 -13.60
N LYS A 245 -15.49 8.59 -12.82
CA LYS A 245 -16.49 8.51 -11.75
C LYS A 245 -15.89 7.90 -10.47
N ALA A 246 -16.39 8.37 -9.34
CA ALA A 246 -16.22 7.73 -8.05
C ALA A 246 -17.56 7.75 -7.32
N SER A 247 -18.09 6.60 -6.98
CA SER A 247 -19.33 6.47 -6.22
C SER A 247 -19.08 5.80 -4.89
N VAL A 248 -19.60 6.40 -3.82
CA VAL A 248 -19.43 5.91 -2.45
C VAL A 248 -20.76 5.35 -1.96
N SER A 249 -20.75 4.08 -1.57
CA SER A 249 -21.88 3.41 -0.92
C SER A 249 -21.50 3.11 0.53
N LYS A 250 -22.16 3.79 1.46
CA LYS A 250 -22.05 3.54 2.91
C LYS A 250 -23.21 2.64 3.36
N ASN A 251 -23.13 2.13 4.57
CA ASN A 251 -24.15 1.23 5.14
C ASN A 251 -24.23 -0.17 4.52
N VAL A 252 -23.13 -0.65 4.02
CA VAL A 252 -23.02 -2.00 3.49
C VAL A 252 -23.37 -3.05 4.55
N GLY A 253 -23.22 -2.70 5.83
CA GLY A 253 -23.56 -3.57 6.97
C GLY A 253 -25.06 -3.80 7.20
N ALA A 254 -25.95 -2.93 6.71
CA ALA A 254 -27.38 -3.05 6.97
C ALA A 254 -28.04 -4.30 6.30
N GLY A 255 -27.39 -4.87 5.30
CA GLY A 255 -27.82 -6.13 4.65
C GLY A 255 -27.13 -7.40 5.17
N TYR A 256 -26.13 -7.25 6.04
CA TYR A 256 -25.30 -8.35 6.51
C TYR A 256 -25.40 -8.46 8.03
N ASN A 257 -26.29 -9.29 8.51
CA ASN A 257 -26.55 -9.49 9.95
C ASN A 257 -25.37 -10.04 10.76
N ASN A 258 -24.23 -10.33 10.12
CA ASN A 258 -23.08 -10.97 10.74
C ASN A 258 -21.82 -10.09 10.76
N LEU A 259 -21.89 -8.82 10.32
CA LEU A 259 -20.77 -7.90 10.50
C LEU A 259 -20.62 -7.59 11.99
N ASN A 260 -19.38 -7.56 12.45
CA ASN A 260 -19.08 -7.05 13.78
C ASN A 260 -19.68 -5.63 13.91
N PRO A 261 -20.55 -5.36 14.89
CA PRO A 261 -21.19 -4.07 15.02
C PRO A 261 -20.21 -2.90 15.22
N ASP A 262 -18.97 -3.20 15.61
CA ASP A 262 -17.92 -2.22 15.82
C ASP A 262 -17.13 -1.89 14.53
N VAL A 263 -17.50 -2.51 13.39
CA VAL A 263 -16.82 -2.28 12.11
C VAL A 263 -17.75 -1.57 11.13
N HIS A 264 -17.32 -0.40 10.71
CA HIS A 264 -17.99 0.39 9.67
C HIS A 264 -17.38 0.07 8.31
N ALA A 265 -18.24 -0.20 7.31
CA ALA A 265 -17.80 -0.54 5.96
C ALA A 265 -18.37 0.41 4.90
N ALA A 266 -17.58 0.71 3.89
CA ALA A 266 -18.02 1.41 2.68
C ALA A 266 -17.40 0.79 1.44
N PHE A 267 -18.13 0.86 0.33
CA PHE A 267 -17.63 0.56 -1.01
C PHE A 267 -17.43 1.87 -1.77
N ILE A 268 -16.32 1.92 -2.51
CA ILE A 268 -16.03 3.02 -3.42
C ILE A 268 -15.75 2.40 -4.79
N ASP A 269 -16.61 2.71 -5.75
CA ASP A 269 -16.48 2.25 -7.12
C ASP A 269 -15.88 3.36 -7.98
N PHE A 270 -14.77 3.06 -8.64
CA PHE A 270 -14.09 3.94 -9.58
C PHE A 270 -14.27 3.45 -11.01
N GLU A 271 -14.56 4.37 -11.89
CA GLU A 271 -14.48 4.17 -13.34
C GLU A 271 -13.23 4.92 -13.83
N LEU A 272 -12.21 4.16 -14.25
CA LEU A 272 -10.94 4.66 -14.76
C LEU A 272 -10.93 4.58 -16.27
N VAL A 273 -10.60 5.68 -16.94
CA VAL A 273 -10.73 5.79 -18.40
C VAL A 273 -9.44 6.24 -19.03
N GLU A 274 -9.06 5.60 -20.12
CA GLU A 274 -7.97 6.03 -21.00
C GLU A 274 -8.34 5.79 -22.47
N THR A 275 -7.96 6.73 -23.34
CA THR A 275 -8.02 6.52 -24.78
C THR A 275 -6.67 6.00 -25.28
N ARG A 276 -6.64 4.80 -25.80
CA ARG A 276 -5.41 4.16 -26.26
C ARG A 276 -5.62 3.34 -27.52
N LYS A 277 -4.52 2.90 -28.13
CA LYS A 277 -4.51 1.97 -29.26
C LYS A 277 -4.10 0.58 -28.80
N PRO A 278 -5.00 -0.23 -28.22
CA PRO A 278 -4.63 -1.51 -27.61
C PRO A 278 -4.15 -2.57 -28.59
N ARG A 279 -4.46 -2.36 -29.87
CA ARG A 279 -4.20 -3.33 -30.96
C ARG A 279 -3.10 -2.89 -31.94
N GLN A 280 -2.17 -2.05 -31.55
CA GLN A 280 -1.02 -1.78 -32.39
C GLN A 280 -0.16 -3.05 -32.51
N PHE A 281 -0.35 -3.77 -33.62
CA PHE A 281 0.63 -4.73 -34.07
C PHE A 281 1.83 -3.95 -34.62
N THR A 282 2.92 -3.93 -33.92
CA THR A 282 4.21 -3.62 -34.50
C THR A 282 4.58 -4.82 -35.38
N VAL A 283 4.17 -4.76 -36.65
CA VAL A 283 4.69 -5.68 -37.65
C VAL A 283 6.16 -5.28 -37.84
N GLY A 284 7.08 -6.05 -37.27
CA GLY A 284 8.49 -5.95 -37.59
C GLY A 284 9.44 -5.52 -36.49
N SER A 285 9.40 -6.16 -35.34
CA SER A 285 10.60 -6.34 -34.49
C SER A 285 10.67 -7.80 -34.09
N GLN A 286 11.25 -8.61 -34.94
CA GLN A 286 11.85 -9.87 -34.56
C GLN A 286 13.22 -9.60 -33.94
#